data_31de882bbec73512e10a47e9bab9011f
#
_entry.id   31de882bbec73512e10a47e9bab9011f
#
_cell.length_a   1.000
_cell.length_b   1.000
_cell.length_c   1.000
_cell.angle_alpha   90.00
_cell.angle_beta   90.00
_cell.angle_gamma   90.00
#
_symmetry.space_group_name_H-M   'P 1'
#
loop_
_entity.id
_entity.type
_entity.pdbx_description
1 polymer ?
#
loop_
_entity_poly.entity_id
_entity_poly.type
_entity_poly.pdbx_seq_one_letter_code
_entity_poly.pdbx_strand_id
1 'polypeptide(L)'
;MELRQRRERLPRPSMRHVVVVMPSAFTLGNLFFGFWSIVSAFNGNFRWAGWFIVFAGILDMLDGRVARLSGTGTRFGEQLDSLVDLISFGVAPALLMYFLDFSNAGRFAWILCYIYVVAVALRLARFNVLSAGKPSTGWFTGMPSPSAGMMLAVYYPFSQTNWYRASLAYMDLQHEGLVVLMLLLAVLMVSNVKYPKFPPIGVRSARGILGLTVHLLILFGGIFAPEYFLFPLGLLYMAFGLVRTTVLGLMERPEPVTVIGERVADAHDPTLPPPLSHERRRHSGDRRQEPE
;
A
#
# COMPACT_ATOMS: atom_id res chain seq x y z
N MET A 1 -39.90 -10.29 -51.26
CA MET A 1 -38.62 -9.54 -51.19
C MET A 1 -38.60 -8.77 -49.90
N GLU A 2 -38.27 -9.44 -48.80
CA GLU A 2 -38.25 -8.88 -47.45
C GLU A 2 -36.84 -9.04 -46.83
N LEU A 3 -36.05 -7.99 -46.96
CA LEU A 3 -34.84 -7.85 -46.23
C LEU A 3 -35.12 -7.40 -44.79
N ARG A 4 -35.44 -8.36 -43.92
CA ARG A 4 -35.48 -8.16 -42.48
C ARG A 4 -34.07 -7.92 -42.00
N GLN A 5 -33.68 -6.66 -41.81
CA GLN A 5 -32.45 -6.26 -41.11
C GLN A 5 -32.48 -6.84 -39.71
N ARG A 6 -31.69 -7.85 -39.48
CA ARG A 6 -31.38 -8.43 -38.16
C ARG A 6 -30.53 -7.40 -37.45
N ARG A 7 -31.17 -6.49 -36.68
CA ARG A 7 -30.45 -5.66 -35.72
C ARG A 7 -29.79 -6.60 -34.70
N GLU A 8 -28.54 -6.83 -34.83
CA GLU A 8 -27.71 -7.47 -33.80
C GLU A 8 -27.81 -6.63 -32.54
N ARG A 9 -28.61 -7.11 -31.57
CA ARG A 9 -28.65 -6.51 -30.25
C ARG A 9 -27.27 -6.81 -29.63
N LEU A 10 -26.46 -5.77 -29.47
CA LEU A 10 -25.25 -5.85 -28.69
C LEU A 10 -25.59 -6.51 -27.32
N PRO A 11 -24.86 -7.52 -26.92
CA PRO A 11 -25.13 -8.19 -25.62
C PRO A 11 -25.03 -7.14 -24.52
N ARG A 12 -26.10 -7.01 -23.75
CA ARG A 12 -26.10 -6.15 -22.54
C ARG A 12 -25.00 -6.65 -21.64
N PRO A 13 -24.08 -5.79 -21.14
CA PRO A 13 -23.03 -6.22 -20.23
C PRO A 13 -23.69 -6.90 -19.04
N SER A 14 -23.34 -8.14 -18.76
CA SER A 14 -23.88 -8.85 -17.62
C SER A 14 -23.43 -8.14 -16.35
N MET A 15 -24.26 -8.11 -15.32
CA MET A 15 -23.95 -7.50 -14.01
C MET A 15 -22.59 -7.97 -13.46
N ARG A 16 -22.16 -9.19 -13.80
CA ARG A 16 -20.82 -9.72 -13.45
C ARG A 16 -19.67 -8.92 -14.07
N HIS A 17 -19.78 -8.43 -15.30
CA HIS A 17 -18.74 -7.61 -15.93
C HIS A 17 -18.66 -6.23 -15.29
N VAL A 18 -19.79 -5.61 -14.92
CA VAL A 18 -19.82 -4.32 -14.24
C VAL A 18 -19.14 -4.42 -12.87
N VAL A 19 -19.39 -5.49 -12.12
CA VAL A 19 -18.81 -5.72 -10.79
C VAL A 19 -17.29 -5.95 -10.84
N VAL A 20 -16.74 -6.51 -11.92
CA VAL A 20 -15.28 -6.70 -12.09
C VAL A 20 -14.59 -5.42 -12.58
N VAL A 21 -15.27 -4.59 -13.38
CA VAL A 21 -14.69 -3.34 -13.92
C VAL A 21 -14.63 -2.23 -12.86
N MET A 22 -15.52 -2.24 -11.87
CA MET A 22 -15.62 -1.18 -10.88
C MET A 22 -14.34 -1.00 -10.01
N PRO A 23 -13.73 -2.05 -9.43
CA PRO A 23 -12.45 -1.91 -8.72
C PRO A 23 -11.36 -1.35 -9.63
N SER A 24 -11.23 -1.88 -10.85
CA SER A 24 -10.24 -1.39 -11.81
C SER A 24 -10.39 0.10 -12.16
N ALA A 25 -11.60 0.66 -12.10
CA ALA A 25 -11.84 2.08 -12.32
C ALA A 25 -11.29 2.96 -11.18
N PHE A 26 -11.42 2.52 -9.93
CA PHE A 26 -10.83 3.23 -8.79
C PHE A 26 -9.30 3.17 -8.81
N THR A 27 -8.72 2.00 -9.14
CA THR A 27 -7.28 1.84 -9.30
C THR A 27 -6.73 2.74 -10.41
N LEU A 28 -7.42 2.81 -11.57
CA LEU A 28 -7.03 3.72 -12.64
C LEU A 28 -7.22 5.20 -12.26
N GLY A 29 -8.24 5.53 -11.47
CA GLY A 29 -8.43 6.86 -10.90
C GLY A 29 -7.31 7.24 -9.93
N ASN A 30 -6.87 6.31 -9.07
CA ASN A 30 -5.70 6.47 -8.22
C ASN A 30 -4.45 6.79 -9.08
N LEU A 31 -4.19 6.00 -10.13
CA LEU A 31 -3.09 6.24 -11.06
C LEU A 31 -3.18 7.62 -11.73
N PHE A 32 -4.38 8.01 -12.17
CA PHE A 32 -4.62 9.31 -12.80
C PHE A 32 -4.24 10.46 -11.87
N PHE A 33 -4.67 10.44 -10.62
CA PHE A 33 -4.31 11.47 -9.65
C PHE A 33 -2.82 11.42 -9.27
N GLY A 34 -2.23 10.24 -9.12
CA GLY A 34 -0.80 10.09 -8.89
C GLY A 34 0.02 10.71 -10.02
N PHE A 35 -0.35 10.45 -11.27
CA PHE A 35 0.30 11.04 -12.45
C PHE A 35 0.07 12.56 -12.51
N TRP A 36 -1.15 13.02 -12.28
CA TRP A 36 -1.44 14.46 -12.27
C TRP A 36 -0.71 15.20 -11.16
N SER A 37 -0.46 14.57 -10.03
CA SER A 37 0.40 15.10 -8.98
C SER A 37 1.81 15.38 -9.50
N ILE A 38 2.42 14.42 -10.21
CA ILE A 38 3.75 14.58 -10.80
C ILE A 38 3.79 15.79 -11.77
N VAL A 39 2.82 15.86 -12.67
CA VAL A 39 2.71 16.98 -13.63
C VAL A 39 2.55 18.32 -12.90
N SER A 40 1.74 18.35 -11.84
CA SER A 40 1.52 19.58 -11.05
C SER A 40 2.76 19.98 -10.27
N ALA A 41 3.50 19.04 -9.71
CA ALA A 41 4.76 19.30 -9.01
C ALA A 41 5.82 19.85 -9.97
N PHE A 42 5.94 19.28 -11.17
CA PHE A 42 6.84 19.75 -12.22
C PHE A 42 6.53 21.20 -12.63
N ASN A 43 5.25 21.59 -12.68
CA ASN A 43 4.81 22.94 -12.99
C ASN A 43 4.86 23.91 -11.78
N GLY A 44 5.42 23.51 -10.63
CA GLY A 44 5.50 24.32 -9.42
C GLY A 44 4.20 24.46 -8.62
N ASN A 45 3.15 23.75 -9.01
CA ASN A 45 1.84 23.76 -8.32
C ASN A 45 1.82 22.77 -7.15
N PHE A 46 2.72 22.93 -6.18
CA PHE A 46 2.96 22.00 -5.08
C PHE A 46 1.72 21.74 -4.21
N ARG A 47 0.87 22.75 -4.02
CA ARG A 47 -0.38 22.60 -3.27
C ARG A 47 -1.31 21.59 -3.93
N TRP A 48 -1.55 21.73 -5.23
CA TRP A 48 -2.40 20.79 -5.98
C TRP A 48 -1.74 19.44 -6.13
N ALA A 49 -0.42 19.39 -6.34
CA ALA A 49 0.31 18.12 -6.36
C ALA A 49 0.09 17.33 -5.08
N GLY A 50 0.18 17.94 -3.91
CA GLY A 50 -0.14 17.29 -2.63
C GLY A 50 -1.58 16.80 -2.55
N TRP A 51 -2.57 17.63 -2.94
CA TRP A 51 -3.98 17.24 -2.93
C TRP A 51 -4.29 16.09 -3.85
N PHE A 52 -3.66 15.99 -5.01
CA PHE A 52 -3.86 14.88 -5.92
C PHE A 52 -3.37 13.56 -5.32
N ILE A 53 -2.28 13.55 -4.55
CA ILE A 53 -1.86 12.35 -3.80
C ILE A 53 -2.89 11.98 -2.73
N VAL A 54 -3.49 12.95 -2.05
CA VAL A 54 -4.56 12.70 -1.08
C VAL A 54 -5.79 12.09 -1.77
N PHE A 55 -6.20 12.62 -2.94
CA PHE A 55 -7.31 12.05 -3.72
C PHE A 55 -6.98 10.65 -4.21
N ALA A 56 -5.74 10.39 -4.65
CA ALA A 56 -5.27 9.05 -4.97
C ALA A 56 -5.44 8.10 -3.78
N GLY A 57 -5.07 8.51 -2.57
CA GLY A 57 -5.23 7.73 -1.33
C GLY A 57 -6.70 7.46 -0.95
N ILE A 58 -7.60 8.39 -1.23
CA ILE A 58 -9.04 8.18 -1.02
C ILE A 58 -9.56 7.10 -1.99
N LEU A 59 -9.16 7.16 -3.27
CA LEU A 59 -9.57 6.16 -4.26
C LEU A 59 -9.01 4.79 -3.97
N ASP A 60 -7.73 4.68 -3.55
CA ASP A 60 -7.10 3.45 -3.08
C ASP A 60 -7.89 2.81 -1.92
N MET A 61 -8.24 3.61 -0.92
CA MET A 61 -9.04 3.12 0.20
C MET A 61 -10.44 2.63 -0.24
N LEU A 62 -11.07 3.28 -1.22
CA LEU A 62 -12.37 2.89 -1.76
C LEU A 62 -12.26 1.60 -2.57
N ASP A 63 -11.24 1.48 -3.43
CA ASP A 63 -10.97 0.28 -4.23
C ASP A 63 -10.83 -0.96 -3.33
N GLY A 64 -9.94 -0.90 -2.36
CA GLY A 64 -9.74 -1.99 -1.41
C GLY A 64 -10.98 -2.36 -0.59
N ARG A 65 -11.90 -1.42 -0.32
CA ARG A 65 -13.19 -1.71 0.33
C ARG A 65 -14.18 -2.36 -0.62
N VAL A 66 -14.32 -1.81 -1.83
CA VAL A 66 -15.25 -2.33 -2.85
C VAL A 66 -14.85 -3.74 -3.27
N ALA A 67 -13.57 -4.00 -3.53
CA ALA A 67 -13.06 -5.32 -3.88
C ALA A 67 -13.37 -6.38 -2.80
N ARG A 68 -13.21 -6.03 -1.51
CA ARG A 68 -13.55 -6.92 -0.39
C ARG A 68 -15.05 -7.18 -0.24
N LEU A 69 -15.89 -6.16 -0.44
CA LEU A 69 -17.35 -6.30 -0.32
C LEU A 69 -17.96 -7.07 -1.49
N SER A 70 -17.41 -6.90 -2.69
CA SER A 70 -17.92 -7.57 -3.91
C SER A 70 -17.36 -8.98 -4.10
N GLY A 71 -16.29 -9.36 -3.37
CA GLY A 71 -15.63 -10.66 -3.54
C GLY A 71 -14.98 -10.83 -4.92
N THR A 72 -14.70 -9.74 -5.63
CA THR A 72 -14.20 -9.73 -7.02
C THR A 72 -12.70 -9.53 -7.14
N GLY A 73 -11.96 -9.61 -6.05
CA GLY A 73 -10.50 -9.50 -6.05
C GLY A 73 -9.86 -10.52 -7.00
N THR A 74 -9.18 -10.04 -8.04
CA THR A 74 -8.41 -10.87 -8.97
C THR A 74 -6.92 -10.69 -8.70
N ARG A 75 -6.12 -11.73 -8.97
CA ARG A 75 -4.65 -11.62 -8.88
C ARG A 75 -4.09 -10.50 -9.76
N PHE A 76 -4.69 -10.27 -10.92
CA PHE A 76 -4.31 -9.17 -11.79
C PHE A 76 -4.59 -7.80 -11.13
N GLY A 77 -5.77 -7.63 -10.51
CA GLY A 77 -6.15 -6.41 -9.78
C GLY A 77 -5.19 -6.11 -8.64
N GLU A 78 -4.83 -7.11 -7.83
CA GLU A 78 -3.85 -6.96 -6.72
C GLU A 78 -2.46 -6.53 -7.21
N GLN A 79 -2.00 -7.05 -8.36
CA GLN A 79 -0.72 -6.65 -8.93
C GLN A 79 -0.79 -5.25 -9.54
N LEU A 80 -1.87 -4.92 -10.25
CA LEU A 80 -2.09 -3.60 -10.80
C LEU A 80 -2.15 -2.54 -9.69
N ASP A 81 -2.88 -2.81 -8.61
CA ASP A 81 -2.98 -1.96 -7.43
C ASP A 81 -1.59 -1.65 -6.84
N SER A 82 -0.76 -2.67 -6.66
CA SER A 82 0.61 -2.48 -6.16
C SER A 82 1.49 -1.63 -7.09
N LEU A 83 1.33 -1.73 -8.41
CA LEU A 83 2.05 -0.89 -9.38
C LEU A 83 1.57 0.55 -9.33
N VAL A 84 0.26 0.75 -9.21
CA VAL A 84 -0.35 2.07 -9.08
C VAL A 84 0.05 2.73 -7.77
N ASP A 85 0.04 1.98 -6.67
CA ASP A 85 0.49 2.44 -5.35
C ASP A 85 1.95 2.90 -5.36
N LEU A 86 2.82 2.18 -6.08
CA LEU A 86 4.22 2.59 -6.24
C LEU A 86 4.33 3.95 -6.92
N ILE A 87 3.50 4.22 -7.92
CA ILE A 87 3.49 5.53 -8.61
C ILE A 87 2.90 6.60 -7.70
N SER A 88 1.72 6.38 -7.14
CA SER A 88 0.95 7.40 -6.43
C SER A 88 1.51 7.72 -5.03
N PHE A 89 2.08 6.74 -4.32
CA PHE A 89 2.60 6.89 -2.96
C PHE A 89 4.12 6.72 -2.85
N GLY A 90 4.79 6.32 -3.95
CA GLY A 90 6.24 6.25 -4.05
C GLY A 90 6.79 7.38 -4.91
N VAL A 91 6.57 7.31 -6.22
CA VAL A 91 7.16 8.22 -7.20
C VAL A 91 6.62 9.64 -7.08
N ALA A 92 5.29 9.81 -7.01
CA ALA A 92 4.67 11.13 -6.96
C ALA A 92 5.09 11.96 -5.73
N PRO A 93 5.05 11.47 -4.48
CA PRO A 93 5.52 12.24 -3.34
C PRO A 93 7.05 12.44 -3.34
N ALA A 94 7.84 11.48 -3.86
CA ALA A 94 9.28 11.66 -4.01
C ALA A 94 9.61 12.81 -4.97
N LEU A 95 8.95 12.87 -6.13
CA LEU A 95 9.13 13.95 -7.10
C LEU A 95 8.56 15.28 -6.59
N LEU A 96 7.44 15.24 -5.84
CA LEU A 96 6.93 16.45 -5.18
C LEU A 96 7.99 17.06 -4.25
N MET A 97 8.63 16.25 -3.40
CA MET A 97 9.70 16.72 -2.52
C MET A 97 10.94 17.17 -3.30
N TYR A 98 11.28 16.47 -4.36
CA TYR A 98 12.39 16.84 -5.22
C TYR A 98 12.21 18.23 -5.83
N PHE A 99 11.06 18.50 -6.45
CA PHE A 99 10.79 19.81 -7.08
C PHE A 99 10.53 20.90 -6.05
N LEU A 100 9.97 20.57 -4.89
CA LEU A 100 9.68 21.52 -3.82
C LEU A 100 10.95 22.08 -3.19
N ASP A 101 11.92 21.22 -2.87
CA ASP A 101 13.04 21.57 -2.01
C ASP A 101 14.39 21.05 -2.53
N PHE A 102 14.48 19.80 -2.97
CA PHE A 102 15.74 19.12 -3.23
C PHE A 102 16.38 19.43 -4.58
N SER A 103 15.66 20.02 -5.52
CA SER A 103 16.19 20.38 -6.85
C SER A 103 17.41 21.30 -6.78
N ASN A 104 17.46 22.15 -5.74
CA ASN A 104 18.55 23.09 -5.48
C ASN A 104 19.57 22.59 -4.44
N ALA A 105 19.33 21.44 -3.81
CA ALA A 105 20.13 20.90 -2.71
C ALA A 105 21.40 20.14 -3.17
N GLY A 106 21.74 20.23 -4.44
CA GLY A 106 22.97 19.64 -4.98
C GLY A 106 22.77 18.35 -5.78
N ARG A 107 23.90 17.87 -6.32
CA ARG A 107 23.96 16.79 -7.31
C ARG A 107 23.35 15.47 -6.83
N PHE A 108 23.37 15.18 -5.55
CA PHE A 108 22.98 13.87 -4.99
C PHE A 108 21.61 13.88 -4.32
N ALA A 109 20.89 14.99 -4.34
CA ALA A 109 19.58 15.08 -3.69
C ALA A 109 18.52 14.11 -4.25
N TRP A 110 18.63 13.74 -5.53
CA TRP A 110 17.77 12.72 -6.14
C TRP A 110 17.94 11.32 -5.53
N ILE A 111 19.11 11.04 -4.94
CA ILE A 111 19.37 9.73 -4.29
C ILE A 111 18.43 9.51 -3.12
N LEU A 112 18.12 10.55 -2.35
CA LEU A 112 17.16 10.47 -1.25
C LEU A 112 15.76 10.08 -1.76
N CYS A 113 15.32 10.73 -2.85
CA CYS A 113 14.05 10.41 -3.51
C CYS A 113 14.04 8.96 -4.01
N TYR A 114 15.15 8.51 -4.61
CA TYR A 114 15.30 7.13 -5.05
C TYR A 114 15.22 6.12 -3.89
N ILE A 115 15.92 6.39 -2.76
CA ILE A 115 15.86 5.53 -1.55
C ILE A 115 14.42 5.40 -1.05
N TYR A 116 13.67 6.51 -1.03
CA TYR A 116 12.27 6.48 -0.64
C TYR A 116 11.42 5.60 -1.57
N VAL A 117 11.56 5.74 -2.89
CA VAL A 117 10.84 4.91 -3.88
C VAL A 117 11.20 3.43 -3.74
N VAL A 118 12.49 3.12 -3.54
CA VAL A 118 12.94 1.73 -3.29
C VAL A 118 12.30 1.17 -2.02
N ALA A 119 12.22 1.96 -0.94
CA ALA A 119 11.57 1.53 0.30
C ALA A 119 10.09 1.20 0.10
N VAL A 120 9.36 2.02 -0.69
CA VAL A 120 7.97 1.75 -1.08
C VAL A 120 7.87 0.45 -1.88
N ALA A 121 8.73 0.26 -2.89
CA ALA A 121 8.73 -0.95 -3.72
C ALA A 121 8.98 -2.22 -2.89
N LEU A 122 10.00 -2.19 -2.03
CA LEU A 122 10.33 -3.31 -1.13
C LEU A 122 9.18 -3.62 -0.16
N ARG A 123 8.53 -2.58 0.38
CA ARG A 123 7.37 -2.74 1.25
C ARG A 123 6.20 -3.41 0.53
N LEU A 124 5.86 -2.95 -0.68
CA LEU A 124 4.75 -3.53 -1.47
C LEU A 124 5.05 -4.97 -1.85
N ALA A 125 6.27 -5.28 -2.32
CA ALA A 125 6.70 -6.63 -2.63
C ALA A 125 6.59 -7.55 -1.40
N ARG A 126 7.09 -7.09 -0.22
CA ARG A 126 6.98 -7.84 1.04
C ARG A 126 5.53 -8.08 1.44
N PHE A 127 4.67 -7.06 1.32
CA PHE A 127 3.25 -7.18 1.64
C PHE A 127 2.57 -8.22 0.76
N ASN A 128 2.81 -8.23 -0.55
CA ASN A 128 2.22 -9.19 -1.48
C ASN A 128 2.64 -10.64 -1.16
N VAL A 129 3.91 -10.84 -0.84
CA VAL A 129 4.42 -12.17 -0.47
C VAL A 129 3.85 -12.66 0.87
N LEU A 130 3.81 -11.80 1.89
CA LEU A 130 3.38 -12.18 3.23
C LEU A 130 1.86 -12.30 3.39
N SER A 131 1.08 -11.55 2.59
CA SER A 131 -0.39 -11.54 2.64
C SER A 131 -1.01 -12.68 1.83
N ALA A 132 -0.27 -13.32 0.95
CA ALA A 132 -0.77 -14.43 0.13
C ALA A 132 -1.27 -15.58 1.01
N GLY A 133 -2.60 -15.81 1.00
CA GLY A 133 -3.23 -16.94 1.69
C GLY A 133 -3.34 -16.82 3.23
N LYS A 134 -3.00 -15.68 3.82
CA LYS A 134 -3.10 -15.49 5.29
C LYS A 134 -4.30 -14.60 5.67
N PRO A 135 -5.01 -14.93 6.78
CA PRO A 135 -6.04 -14.05 7.29
C PRO A 135 -5.45 -12.70 7.72
N SER A 136 -6.18 -11.61 7.46
CA SER A 136 -5.69 -10.27 7.79
C SER A 136 -5.61 -10.08 9.31
N THR A 137 -4.43 -9.79 9.82
CA THR A 137 -4.24 -9.36 11.22
C THR A 137 -4.71 -7.91 11.40
N GLY A 138 -5.00 -7.51 12.65
CA GLY A 138 -5.36 -6.11 12.99
C GLY A 138 -4.21 -5.12 12.86
N TRP A 139 -3.02 -5.54 12.42
CA TRP A 139 -1.79 -4.77 12.38
C TRP A 139 -1.15 -4.83 10.99
N PHE A 140 -0.51 -3.72 10.60
CA PHE A 140 0.43 -3.70 9.48
C PHE A 140 1.85 -3.91 9.99
N THR A 141 2.67 -4.62 9.23
CA THR A 141 4.12 -4.71 9.45
C THR A 141 4.81 -3.68 8.57
N GLY A 142 5.47 -2.73 9.19
CA GLY A 142 5.98 -1.52 8.54
C GLY A 142 4.90 -0.46 8.31
N MET A 143 5.32 0.79 8.14
CA MET A 143 4.39 1.90 7.87
C MET A 143 3.71 1.71 6.50
N PRO A 144 2.39 1.91 6.38
CA PRO A 144 1.69 1.82 5.10
C PRO A 144 2.18 2.86 4.09
N SER A 145 2.43 2.46 2.81
CA SER A 145 2.87 3.39 1.76
C SER A 145 1.89 4.54 1.49
N PRO A 146 0.54 4.33 1.49
CA PRO A 146 -0.38 5.45 1.38
C PRO A 146 -0.23 6.46 2.51
N SER A 147 -0.02 6.00 3.76
CA SER A 147 0.17 6.90 4.91
C SER A 147 1.47 7.70 4.79
N ALA A 148 2.57 7.08 4.36
CA ALA A 148 3.84 7.76 4.15
C ALA A 148 3.77 8.77 3.00
N GLY A 149 3.20 8.37 1.85
CA GLY A 149 3.05 9.24 0.68
C GLY A 149 2.13 10.43 0.95
N MET A 150 0.98 10.20 1.60
CA MET A 150 0.07 11.29 1.98
C MET A 150 0.70 12.25 3.01
N MET A 151 1.51 11.74 3.95
CA MET A 151 2.21 12.59 4.91
C MET A 151 3.17 13.57 4.22
N LEU A 152 3.95 13.11 3.23
CA LEU A 152 4.79 13.99 2.42
C LEU A 152 3.93 14.97 1.60
N ALA A 153 2.83 14.51 1.02
CA ALA A 153 1.93 15.32 0.21
C ALA A 153 1.33 16.50 0.95
N VAL A 154 0.94 16.30 2.22
CA VAL A 154 0.31 17.36 3.04
C VAL A 154 1.33 18.24 3.78
N TYR A 155 2.62 17.98 3.63
CA TYR A 155 3.67 18.83 4.21
C TYR A 155 3.63 20.24 3.67
N TYR A 156 3.56 20.43 2.34
CA TYR A 156 3.59 21.77 1.74
C TYR A 156 2.39 22.61 2.16
N PRO A 157 1.13 22.19 2.09
CA PRO A 157 0.02 22.93 2.65
C PRO A 157 0.21 23.31 4.13
N PHE A 158 0.71 22.39 4.95
CA PHE A 158 1.01 22.64 6.36
C PHE A 158 2.11 23.69 6.55
N SER A 159 3.19 23.66 5.77
CA SER A 159 4.30 24.62 5.85
C SER A 159 3.88 26.06 5.52
N GLN A 160 2.77 26.24 4.82
CA GLN A 160 2.20 27.56 4.52
C GLN A 160 1.33 28.13 5.65
N THR A 161 1.05 27.37 6.69
CA THR A 161 0.23 27.82 7.82
C THR A 161 0.97 28.80 8.72
N ASN A 162 0.21 29.70 9.35
CA ASN A 162 0.78 30.63 10.31
C ASN A 162 1.40 29.92 11.53
N TRP A 163 0.83 28.79 11.91
CA TRP A 163 1.33 28.00 13.03
C TRP A 163 2.74 27.44 12.74
N TYR A 164 2.95 26.90 11.54
CA TYR A 164 4.27 26.41 11.11
C TYR A 164 5.30 27.55 11.11
N ARG A 165 4.94 28.72 10.52
CA ARG A 165 5.81 29.88 10.45
C ARG A 165 6.17 30.44 11.83
N ALA A 166 5.24 30.40 12.78
CA ALA A 166 5.46 30.90 14.14
C ALA A 166 6.30 29.95 15.01
N SER A 167 6.22 28.64 14.79
CA SER A 167 6.81 27.63 15.67
C SER A 167 8.07 26.95 15.11
N LEU A 168 8.06 26.58 13.85
CA LEU A 168 9.11 25.73 13.25
C LEU A 168 10.03 26.49 12.29
N ALA A 169 9.60 27.60 11.70
CA ALA A 169 10.41 28.37 10.77
C ALA A 169 11.67 28.97 11.41
N TYR A 170 11.66 29.19 12.73
CA TYR A 170 12.84 29.68 13.48
C TYR A 170 13.98 28.65 13.58
N MET A 171 13.68 27.38 13.38
CA MET A 171 14.69 26.31 13.55
C MET A 171 15.52 26.06 12.30
N ASP A 172 15.24 26.74 11.19
CA ASP A 172 15.86 26.56 9.85
C ASP A 172 15.97 25.10 9.38
N LEU A 173 15.04 24.28 9.88
CA LEU A 173 15.01 22.82 9.67
C LEU A 173 14.26 22.43 8.40
N GLN A 174 13.88 23.38 7.52
CA GLN A 174 13.00 23.05 6.39
C GLN A 174 13.62 21.99 5.50
N HIS A 175 14.84 22.19 5.05
CA HIS A 175 15.56 21.23 4.22
C HIS A 175 15.97 19.97 5.00
N GLU A 176 16.67 20.17 6.11
CA GLU A 176 17.18 19.06 6.93
C GLU A 176 16.04 18.24 7.52
N GLY A 177 14.96 18.89 7.96
CA GLY A 177 13.77 18.23 8.48
C GLY A 177 13.07 17.34 7.44
N LEU A 178 13.02 17.76 6.18
CA LEU A 178 12.47 16.95 5.08
C LEU A 178 13.36 15.76 4.75
N VAL A 179 14.68 15.93 4.75
CA VAL A 179 15.64 14.84 4.55
C VAL A 179 15.45 13.79 5.63
N VAL A 180 15.44 14.21 6.90
CA VAL A 180 15.23 13.31 8.04
C VAL A 180 13.87 12.61 7.97
N LEU A 181 12.80 13.35 7.64
CA LEU A 181 11.47 12.80 7.49
C LEU A 181 11.41 11.73 6.40
N MET A 182 11.96 12.01 5.21
CA MET A 182 11.96 11.03 4.11
C MET A 182 12.75 9.78 4.44
N LEU A 183 13.94 9.92 5.06
CA LEU A 183 14.74 8.77 5.50
C LEU A 183 14.03 7.97 6.58
N LEU A 184 13.42 8.65 7.54
CA LEU A 184 12.67 7.99 8.60
C LEU A 184 11.47 7.21 8.05
N LEU A 185 10.70 7.81 7.13
CA LEU A 185 9.60 7.13 6.46
C LEU A 185 10.09 5.92 5.66
N ALA A 186 11.19 6.04 4.92
CA ALA A 186 11.78 4.94 4.17
C ALA A 186 12.17 3.77 5.10
N VAL A 187 12.86 4.05 6.20
CA VAL A 187 13.24 3.05 7.20
C VAL A 187 12.00 2.41 7.85
N LEU A 188 11.00 3.21 8.23
CA LEU A 188 9.77 2.71 8.87
C LEU A 188 8.93 1.82 7.94
N MET A 189 8.90 2.09 6.65
CA MET A 189 8.21 1.25 5.66
C MET A 189 8.84 -0.15 5.55
N VAL A 190 10.17 -0.25 5.60
CA VAL A 190 10.90 -1.52 5.50
C VAL A 190 11.00 -2.23 6.85
N SER A 191 10.85 -1.51 7.96
CA SER A 191 10.97 -2.03 9.32
C SER A 191 9.89 -3.06 9.67
N ASN A 192 10.07 -3.76 10.81
CA ASN A 192 9.08 -4.66 11.40
C ASN A 192 8.17 -3.97 12.43
N VAL A 193 8.19 -2.65 12.49
CA VAL A 193 7.32 -1.84 13.36
C VAL A 193 5.86 -2.16 13.07
N LYS A 194 5.07 -2.47 14.09
CA LYS A 194 3.65 -2.80 13.93
C LYS A 194 2.79 -1.55 14.03
N TYR A 195 2.10 -1.22 12.96
CA TYR A 195 1.16 -0.10 12.89
C TYR A 195 -0.29 -0.58 12.98
N PRO A 196 -1.16 0.11 13.74
CA PRO A 196 -2.56 -0.28 13.84
C PRO A 196 -3.28 -0.06 12.50
N LYS A 197 -4.15 -1.00 12.14
CA LYS A 197 -5.16 -0.77 11.11
C LYS A 197 -6.24 0.15 11.67
N PHE A 198 -6.93 0.87 10.79
CA PHE A 198 -8.07 1.68 11.21
C PHE A 198 -9.06 0.84 12.01
N PRO A 199 -9.52 1.33 13.17
CA PRO A 199 -10.46 0.59 14.00
C PRO A 199 -11.78 0.37 13.26
N PRO A 200 -12.47 -0.75 13.52
CA PRO A 200 -13.75 -1.04 12.87
C PRO A 200 -14.78 0.03 13.22
N ILE A 201 -15.61 0.40 12.24
CA ILE A 201 -16.73 1.33 12.45
C ILE A 201 -17.92 0.53 12.97
N GLY A 202 -18.52 0.96 14.06
CA GLY A 202 -19.72 0.33 14.61
C GLY A 202 -20.31 1.13 15.75
N VAL A 203 -21.62 0.96 16.00
CA VAL A 203 -22.35 1.70 17.06
C VAL A 203 -22.69 0.82 18.26
N ARG A 204 -22.42 -0.51 18.17
CA ARG A 204 -22.86 -1.47 19.20
C ARG A 204 -21.79 -1.88 20.20
N SER A 205 -20.53 -1.50 19.98
CA SER A 205 -19.42 -1.82 20.88
C SER A 205 -18.57 -0.59 21.17
N ALA A 206 -17.95 -0.52 22.35
CA ALA A 206 -17.04 0.59 22.69
C ALA A 206 -15.91 0.76 21.65
N ARG A 207 -15.35 -0.34 21.13
CA ARG A 207 -14.34 -0.30 20.06
C ARG A 207 -14.90 0.24 18.76
N GLY A 208 -16.16 -0.10 18.42
CA GLY A 208 -16.83 0.39 17.21
C GLY A 208 -17.15 1.88 17.30
N ILE A 209 -17.61 2.34 18.47
CA ILE A 209 -17.88 3.77 18.74
C ILE A 209 -16.57 4.57 18.66
N LEU A 210 -15.49 4.09 19.29
CA LEU A 210 -14.17 4.71 19.18
C LEU A 210 -13.72 4.79 17.72
N GLY A 211 -13.91 3.70 16.95
CA GLY A 211 -13.60 3.69 15.52
C GLY A 211 -14.40 4.73 14.74
N LEU A 212 -15.70 4.82 14.98
CA LEU A 212 -16.55 5.83 14.37
C LEU A 212 -16.09 7.26 14.72
N THR A 213 -15.81 7.53 15.99
CA THR A 213 -15.32 8.84 16.44
C THR A 213 -14.00 9.22 15.75
N VAL A 214 -13.05 8.29 15.68
CA VAL A 214 -11.77 8.53 14.99
C VAL A 214 -11.99 8.85 13.50
N HIS A 215 -12.86 8.09 12.80
CA HIS A 215 -13.16 8.35 11.40
C HIS A 215 -13.86 9.69 11.18
N LEU A 216 -14.81 10.05 12.05
CA LEU A 216 -15.46 11.36 12.00
C LEU A 216 -14.47 12.50 12.25
N LEU A 217 -13.59 12.36 13.23
CA LEU A 217 -12.56 13.36 13.53
C LEU A 217 -11.61 13.55 12.35
N ILE A 218 -11.18 12.46 11.70
CA ILE A 218 -10.35 12.54 10.49
C ILE A 218 -11.11 13.20 9.35
N LEU A 219 -12.37 12.87 9.16
CA LEU A 219 -13.22 13.44 8.12
C LEU A 219 -13.44 14.94 8.35
N PHE A 220 -13.87 15.34 9.56
CA PHE A 220 -14.09 16.74 9.88
C PHE A 220 -12.79 17.56 9.86
N GLY A 221 -11.72 17.06 10.48
CA GLY A 221 -10.42 17.72 10.44
C GLY A 221 -9.88 17.86 9.02
N GLY A 222 -10.04 16.81 8.19
CA GLY A 222 -9.63 16.81 6.80
C GLY A 222 -10.47 17.71 5.89
N ILE A 223 -11.72 18.01 6.23
CA ILE A 223 -12.60 18.90 5.45
C ILE A 223 -12.44 20.35 5.91
N PHE A 224 -12.51 20.62 7.22
CA PHE A 224 -12.59 21.98 7.74
C PHE A 224 -11.24 22.64 7.97
N ALA A 225 -10.19 21.87 8.29
CA ALA A 225 -8.86 22.40 8.57
C ALA A 225 -7.74 21.48 8.05
N PRO A 226 -7.76 21.06 6.78
CA PRO A 226 -6.85 20.04 6.26
C PRO A 226 -5.38 20.42 6.43
N GLU A 227 -5.05 21.67 6.21
CA GLU A 227 -3.68 22.20 6.27
C GLU A 227 -3.09 22.14 7.69
N TYR A 228 -3.94 22.27 8.72
CA TYR A 228 -3.52 22.21 10.13
C TYR A 228 -3.62 20.79 10.72
N PHE A 229 -4.42 19.92 10.13
CA PHE A 229 -4.81 18.65 10.76
C PHE A 229 -4.07 17.44 10.19
N LEU A 230 -3.95 17.33 8.85
CA LEU A 230 -3.50 16.10 8.22
C LEU A 230 -2.03 15.79 8.47
N PHE A 231 -1.14 16.77 8.42
CA PHE A 231 0.29 16.57 8.65
C PHE A 231 0.59 16.19 10.11
N PRO A 232 0.10 16.92 11.14
CA PRO A 232 0.24 16.51 12.53
C PRO A 232 -0.36 15.12 12.84
N LEU A 233 -1.49 14.78 12.21
CA LEU A 233 -2.06 13.43 12.33
C LEU A 233 -1.12 12.36 11.79
N GLY A 234 -0.48 12.59 10.65
CA GLY A 234 0.53 11.70 10.07
C GLY A 234 1.73 11.53 11.01
N LEU A 235 2.23 12.64 11.60
CA LEU A 235 3.31 12.61 12.58
C LEU A 235 2.90 11.80 13.83
N LEU A 236 1.70 12.00 14.34
CA LEU A 236 1.17 11.26 15.48
C LEU A 236 1.07 9.76 15.18
N TYR A 237 0.60 9.38 13.98
CA TYR A 237 0.53 7.99 13.54
C TYR A 237 1.92 7.36 13.45
N MET A 238 2.89 8.08 12.89
CA MET A 238 4.29 7.66 12.80
C MET A 238 4.90 7.48 14.21
N ALA A 239 4.75 8.47 15.09
CA ALA A 239 5.26 8.44 16.45
C ALA A 239 4.62 7.32 17.29
N PHE A 240 3.33 7.06 17.13
CA PHE A 240 2.65 5.96 17.78
C PHE A 240 3.28 4.60 17.47
N GLY A 241 3.60 4.34 16.19
CA GLY A 241 4.27 3.10 15.78
C GLY A 241 5.65 2.96 16.42
N LEU A 242 6.45 4.03 16.43
CA LEU A 242 7.77 4.06 17.04
C LEU A 242 7.71 3.82 18.56
N VAL A 243 6.90 4.62 19.28
CA VAL A 243 6.77 4.53 20.74
C VAL A 243 6.27 3.13 21.13
N ARG A 244 5.26 2.62 20.45
CA ARG A 244 4.73 1.28 20.73
C ARG A 244 5.81 0.21 20.55
N THR A 245 6.59 0.26 19.49
CA THR A 245 7.62 -0.75 19.20
C THR A 245 8.78 -0.66 20.19
N THR A 246 9.21 0.55 20.59
CA THR A 246 10.26 0.71 21.60
C THR A 246 9.78 0.24 22.97
N VAL A 247 8.58 0.63 23.40
CA VAL A 247 8.04 0.24 24.72
C VAL A 247 7.77 -1.27 24.78
N LEU A 248 7.12 -1.86 23.76
CA LEU A 248 6.81 -3.30 23.76
C LEU A 248 8.03 -4.15 23.38
N GLY A 249 8.91 -3.67 22.49
CA GLY A 249 10.14 -4.38 22.13
C GLY A 249 11.11 -4.51 23.30
N LEU A 250 11.05 -3.62 24.29
CA LEU A 250 11.77 -3.77 25.57
C LEU A 250 11.13 -4.84 26.47
N MET A 251 9.85 -5.19 26.24
CA MET A 251 9.10 -6.15 27.05
C MET A 251 8.99 -7.55 26.41
N GLU A 252 9.07 -7.64 25.08
CA GLU A 252 9.00 -8.91 24.34
C GLU A 252 10.42 -9.49 24.22
N ARG A 253 10.67 -10.70 24.75
CA ARG A 253 11.88 -11.46 24.44
C ARG A 253 11.88 -11.76 22.93
N PRO A 254 13.02 -11.62 22.23
CA PRO A 254 13.10 -11.99 20.83
C PRO A 254 12.75 -13.46 20.66
N GLU A 255 11.74 -13.76 19.85
CA GLU A 255 11.51 -15.14 19.44
C GLU A 255 12.75 -15.64 18.70
N PRO A 256 13.22 -16.88 18.99
CA PRO A 256 14.36 -17.44 18.28
C PRO A 256 14.04 -17.44 16.79
N VAL A 257 14.96 -16.86 16.00
CA VAL A 257 14.88 -16.86 14.54
C VAL A 257 15.01 -18.32 14.10
N THR A 258 13.90 -18.96 13.78
CA THR A 258 13.90 -20.26 13.11
C THR A 258 14.45 -20.04 11.69
N VAL A 259 15.73 -20.32 11.52
CA VAL A 259 16.40 -20.24 10.23
C VAL A 259 15.75 -21.30 9.32
N ILE A 260 15.30 -20.87 8.15
CA ILE A 260 14.64 -21.73 7.14
C ILE A 260 15.49 -22.97 6.75
N GLY A 261 16.76 -23.03 7.16
CA GLY A 261 17.66 -24.15 6.97
C GLY A 261 17.34 -25.41 7.82
N GLU A 262 16.65 -25.29 8.96
CA GLU A 262 16.38 -26.47 9.79
C GLU A 262 15.25 -27.37 9.24
N ARG A 263 14.36 -26.86 8.41
CA ARG A 263 13.32 -27.70 7.76
C ARG A 263 13.86 -28.67 6.71
N VAL A 264 15.11 -28.54 6.29
CA VAL A 264 15.73 -29.48 5.35
C VAL A 264 16.44 -30.63 6.11
N ALA A 265 16.82 -30.39 7.35
CA ALA A 265 17.50 -31.42 8.17
C ALA A 265 16.52 -32.42 8.80
N ASP A 266 15.29 -32.00 9.14
CA ASP A 266 14.25 -32.87 9.72
C ASP A 266 13.49 -33.72 8.68
N ALA A 267 13.82 -33.60 7.39
CA ALA A 267 13.24 -34.44 6.34
C ALA A 267 13.77 -35.90 6.35
N HIS A 268 14.63 -36.24 7.29
CA HIS A 268 15.12 -37.61 7.50
C HIS A 268 14.53 -38.19 8.80
N ASP A 269 13.21 -38.24 8.90
CA ASP A 269 12.51 -39.02 9.91
C ASP A 269 12.53 -40.49 9.46
N PRO A 270 13.28 -41.36 10.12
CA PRO A 270 13.34 -42.77 9.74
C PRO A 270 12.02 -43.55 9.99
N THR A 271 11.02 -42.91 10.56
CA THR A 271 9.70 -43.49 10.83
C THR A 271 8.69 -43.25 9.71
N LEU A 272 8.99 -42.42 8.71
CA LEU A 272 8.11 -42.21 7.57
C LEU A 272 8.37 -43.23 6.46
N PRO A 273 7.32 -43.85 5.88
CA PRO A 273 7.48 -44.76 4.76
C PRO A 273 8.08 -44.04 3.56
N PRO A 274 8.96 -44.67 2.76
CA PRO A 274 9.61 -44.05 1.62
C PRO A 274 8.55 -43.60 0.59
N PRO A 275 8.79 -42.48 -0.11
CA PRO A 275 7.88 -41.96 -1.13
C PRO A 275 7.67 -43.05 -2.21
N LEU A 276 6.41 -43.30 -2.54
CA LEU A 276 6.02 -44.28 -3.57
C LEU A 276 6.75 -43.92 -4.88
N SER A 277 7.71 -44.77 -5.26
CA SER A 277 8.36 -44.71 -6.56
C SER A 277 7.33 -44.90 -7.65
N HIS A 278 7.16 -43.93 -8.54
CA HIS A 278 6.35 -44.09 -9.75
C HIS A 278 6.93 -45.23 -10.57
N GLU A 279 6.29 -46.40 -10.46
CA GLU A 279 6.55 -47.59 -11.24
C GLU A 279 6.30 -47.26 -12.72
N ARG A 280 7.37 -47.23 -13.49
CA ARG A 280 7.32 -47.12 -14.95
C ARG A 280 6.57 -48.33 -15.48
N ARG A 281 5.34 -48.15 -15.91
CA ARG A 281 4.66 -49.11 -16.76
C ARG A 281 5.46 -49.34 -18.03
N ARG A 282 6.26 -50.39 -18.07
CA ARG A 282 6.80 -50.95 -19.31
C ARG A 282 5.65 -51.64 -20.02
N HIS A 283 5.31 -51.16 -21.19
CA HIS A 283 4.54 -51.92 -22.16
C HIS A 283 5.28 -53.19 -22.51
N SER A 284 4.85 -54.34 -22.01
CA SER A 284 5.14 -55.64 -22.59
C SER A 284 4.07 -55.92 -23.65
N GLY A 285 4.50 -55.94 -24.90
CA GLY A 285 3.67 -56.34 -26.01
C GLY A 285 3.26 -57.81 -25.89
N ASP A 286 1.99 -58.07 -25.83
CA ASP A 286 1.40 -59.39 -25.88
C ASP A 286 1.14 -59.75 -27.37
N ARG A 287 1.88 -60.75 -27.86
CA ARG A 287 1.64 -61.43 -29.14
C ARG A 287 0.46 -62.37 -28.94
N ARG A 288 -0.64 -62.07 -29.57
CA ARG A 288 -1.71 -63.04 -29.76
C ARG A 288 -1.27 -64.04 -30.85
N GLN A 289 -1.13 -65.30 -30.50
CA GLN A 289 -1.20 -66.43 -31.42
C GLN A 289 -2.69 -66.82 -31.53
N GLU A 290 -3.17 -66.88 -32.77
CA GLU A 290 -4.43 -67.53 -33.10
C GLU A 290 -4.14 -69.06 -33.33
N PRO A 291 -5.00 -69.92 -32.82
CA PRO A 291 -5.05 -71.29 -33.32
C PRO A 291 -6.15 -71.49 -34.38
N GLU A 292 -5.97 -72.43 -35.20
CA GLU A 292 -6.76 -72.97 -36.31
C GLU A 292 -8.27 -72.88 -36.24
#